data_f1e7b051e0524800753b56413fcfed0f
#
_entry.id   f1e7b051e0524800753b56413fcfed0f
#
_cell.length_a   1.000
_cell.length_b   1.000
_cell.length_c   1.000
_cell.angle_alpha   90.00
_cell.angle_beta   90.00
_cell.angle_gamma   90.00
#
_symmetry.space_group_name_H-M   'P 1'
#
loop_
_entity.id
_entity.type
_entity.pdbx_description
1 polymer ?
#
loop_
_entity_poly.entity_id
_entity_poly.type
_entity_poly.pdbx_seq_one_letter_code
_entity_poly.pdbx_strand_id
1 'polypeptide(L)'
;MRTTAPFRAAIALGAVLVLASCSAGGAPPPSESSTAVADRTATVVYGGQITPSHLDPHRGVTENDIPMLRYWYDTLTTVVGNGGEPAPFLAESWELSDDGKTFTMKLREGVTFVDGEPLDAAAVVANFDRMINDPNSTVAYVLAPIIESSEVVDPLTVKLNLKGGGGALPTIFASRPGMVVSRRALADPEVLVTQPIGAGAFELVSATPGSRYASERRDDYWDKDAYKFAKLDYLVQADTATRLNALQAGESTLTSVIGAQKQEAEAAGLVTWQSTKPGTSFYRFSMNSERAAFGDKRVRQAMSAAVNRDAISTALFAGQCIPSAQPYPEGYFARSTTLDDSKWKNFDPAFSKKLLAEAGYPDGFSFTAAVPTLSTYQNFAQILQAQFADIGITMNIEVIDTTQARQAFVTGSADALVGIFGGGTDPGIYAMSAYSPKSGDNPGGLTTENMAALPPETQRSIDIDERHIAFEALMDEAFEMGPAQIVVCHPIGVHASQTTVSDFDQTGPLGASYALRTMTVSK
;
A
#
# COMPACT_ATOMS: atom_id res chain seq x y z
N MET A 1 83.22 10.23 -40.96
CA MET A 1 84.47 10.77 -40.38
C MET A 1 84.38 10.76 -38.87
N ARG A 2 85.25 9.99 -38.30
CA ARG A 2 85.88 10.10 -36.97
C ARG A 2 84.97 10.10 -35.75
N THR A 3 84.93 8.98 -35.01
CA THR A 3 85.89 8.49 -33.96
C THR A 3 85.58 9.16 -32.62
N THR A 4 85.48 8.57 -31.49
CA THR A 4 85.99 7.38 -30.83
C THR A 4 85.37 7.29 -29.41
N ALA A 5 85.27 6.07 -28.93
CA ALA A 5 85.02 5.62 -27.57
C ALA A 5 86.05 6.12 -26.51
N PRO A 6 86.09 5.54 -25.30
CA PRO A 6 85.15 5.18 -24.24
C PRO A 6 85.61 5.68 -22.86
N PHE A 7 84.85 5.56 -21.80
CA PHE A 7 85.48 5.39 -20.46
C PHE A 7 84.53 4.58 -19.51
N ARG A 8 85.17 3.68 -18.82
CA ARG A 8 84.65 2.65 -17.91
C ARG A 8 84.53 3.16 -16.48
N ALA A 9 83.73 2.44 -15.75
CA ALA A 9 83.75 2.12 -14.32
C ALA A 9 82.75 2.99 -13.50
N ALA A 10 81.98 2.50 -12.57
CA ALA A 10 82.17 1.41 -11.63
C ALA A 10 80.75 1.03 -11.03
N ILE A 11 80.71 -0.20 -10.58
CA ILE A 11 79.56 -0.88 -9.95
C ILE A 11 79.31 -0.27 -8.58
N ALA A 12 77.96 0.04 -8.29
CA ALA A 12 77.47 0.06 -6.94
C ALA A 12 76.06 -0.61 -6.94
N LEU A 13 75.99 -1.79 -6.35
CA LEU A 13 74.77 -2.53 -6.08
C LEU A 13 73.94 -1.75 -5.06
N GLY A 14 72.79 -1.24 -5.46
CA GLY A 14 71.74 -0.74 -4.57
C GLY A 14 70.48 -1.53 -4.83
N ALA A 15 70.09 -2.43 -3.93
CA ALA A 15 68.88 -3.17 -3.97
C ALA A 15 67.71 -2.22 -3.72
N VAL A 16 66.87 -1.96 -4.75
CA VAL A 16 65.63 -1.26 -4.62
C VAL A 16 64.52 -2.32 -4.46
N LEU A 17 63.99 -2.44 -3.25
CA LEU A 17 62.74 -3.14 -2.99
C LEU A 17 61.59 -2.37 -3.65
N VAL A 18 61.03 -2.91 -4.72
CA VAL A 18 59.75 -2.45 -5.27
C VAL A 18 58.65 -3.06 -4.42
N LEU A 19 58.08 -2.25 -3.53
CA LEU A 19 56.80 -2.55 -2.88
C LEU A 19 55.69 -2.34 -3.91
N ALA A 20 55.20 -3.44 -4.47
CA ALA A 20 53.95 -3.46 -5.21
C ALA A 20 52.79 -3.22 -4.23
N SER A 21 52.26 -2.00 -4.15
CA SER A 21 51.02 -1.71 -3.47
C SER A 21 49.84 -2.20 -4.33
N CYS A 22 49.34 -3.39 -4.03
CA CYS A 22 48.01 -3.78 -4.46
C CYS A 22 46.99 -2.84 -3.76
N SER A 23 46.40 -1.91 -4.53
CA SER A 23 45.21 -1.21 -4.09
C SER A 23 44.04 -2.21 -4.07
N ALA A 24 43.87 -2.89 -2.96
CA ALA A 24 42.60 -3.50 -2.62
C ALA A 24 41.61 -2.36 -2.45
N GLY A 25 40.59 -2.30 -3.33
CA GLY A 25 39.44 -1.46 -3.15
C GLY A 25 38.78 -1.83 -1.82
N GLY A 26 39.06 -1.04 -0.80
CA GLY A 26 38.35 -1.16 0.48
C GLY A 26 36.91 -0.83 0.26
N ALA A 27 36.02 -1.77 0.59
CA ALA A 27 34.62 -1.45 0.81
C ALA A 27 34.55 -0.26 1.80
N PRO A 28 33.66 0.70 1.60
CA PRO A 28 33.46 1.76 2.59
C PRO A 28 33.20 1.11 3.95
N PRO A 29 33.75 1.65 5.04
CA PRO A 29 33.48 1.13 6.37
C PRO A 29 31.96 1.15 6.57
N PRO A 30 31.38 0.14 7.25
CA PRO A 30 29.99 0.21 7.64
C PRO A 30 29.79 1.53 8.37
N SER A 31 28.80 2.31 7.95
CA SER A 31 28.42 3.53 8.64
C SER A 31 28.22 3.15 10.11
N GLU A 32 29.02 3.72 11.00
CA GLU A 32 28.75 3.65 12.43
C GLU A 32 27.32 4.18 12.62
N SER A 33 26.40 3.29 12.97
CA SER A 33 25.10 3.72 13.43
C SER A 33 25.35 4.57 14.67
N SER A 34 25.23 5.88 14.52
CA SER A 34 25.25 6.77 15.66
C SER A 34 24.10 6.31 16.55
N THR A 35 24.43 5.80 17.73
CA THR A 35 23.45 5.51 18.77
C THR A 35 22.93 6.83 19.33
N ALA A 36 22.20 7.58 18.50
CA ALA A 36 21.52 8.78 18.96
C ALA A 36 20.55 8.35 20.06
N VAL A 37 20.73 8.90 21.25
CA VAL A 37 19.86 8.59 22.39
C VAL A 37 18.48 9.15 22.11
N ALA A 38 17.48 8.30 22.11
CA ALA A 38 16.09 8.68 21.87
C ALA A 38 15.61 9.69 22.92
N ASP A 39 15.02 10.78 22.48
CA ASP A 39 14.29 11.70 23.33
C ASP A 39 12.87 11.20 23.55
N ARG A 40 12.68 10.39 24.58
CA ARG A 40 11.38 9.84 24.95
C ARG A 40 10.36 10.89 25.41
N THR A 41 10.76 12.17 25.55
CA THR A 41 9.87 13.29 25.89
C THR A 41 9.48 14.12 24.66
N ALA A 42 10.03 13.80 23.49
CA ALA A 42 9.81 14.52 22.24
C ALA A 42 8.34 14.51 21.81
N THR A 43 7.95 15.58 21.13
CA THR A 43 6.72 15.65 20.34
C THR A 43 7.06 15.45 18.87
N VAL A 44 6.47 14.45 18.26
CA VAL A 44 6.50 14.24 16.82
C VAL A 44 5.32 14.98 16.20
N VAL A 45 5.60 15.91 15.31
CA VAL A 45 4.58 16.62 14.53
C VAL A 45 4.59 16.07 13.10
N TYR A 46 3.55 15.28 12.74
CA TYR A 46 3.41 14.69 11.42
C TYR A 46 2.53 15.56 10.53
N GLY A 47 3.08 16.10 9.46
CA GLY A 47 2.33 16.79 8.42
C GLY A 47 1.65 15.79 7.48
N GLY A 48 0.34 15.59 7.66
CA GLY A 48 -0.46 14.67 6.85
C GLY A 48 -1.41 15.38 5.89
N GLN A 49 -1.84 14.69 4.84
CA GLN A 49 -2.70 15.29 3.81
C GLN A 49 -4.21 15.08 4.03
N ILE A 50 -4.60 14.15 4.90
CA ILE A 50 -5.96 13.62 4.95
C ILE A 50 -6.53 13.82 6.35
N THR A 51 -7.77 14.32 6.41
CA THR A 51 -8.61 14.21 7.60
C THR A 51 -9.22 12.82 7.62
N PRO A 52 -9.18 12.08 8.73
CA PRO A 52 -9.87 10.80 8.82
C PRO A 52 -11.37 11.01 8.59
N SER A 53 -11.99 10.14 7.81
CA SER A 53 -13.41 10.21 7.53
C SER A 53 -14.26 9.90 8.76
N HIS A 54 -13.71 9.10 9.68
CA HIS A 54 -14.31 8.71 10.95
C HIS A 54 -13.24 8.29 11.95
N LEU A 55 -13.45 8.54 13.26
CA LEU A 55 -12.55 8.03 14.31
C LEU A 55 -12.93 6.61 14.76
N ASP A 56 -14.11 6.11 14.40
CA ASP A 56 -14.54 4.72 14.56
C ASP A 56 -13.97 3.88 13.38
N PRO A 57 -13.13 2.86 13.64
CA PRO A 57 -12.49 2.09 12.57
C PRO A 57 -13.48 1.27 11.74
N HIS A 58 -14.67 0.97 12.30
CA HIS A 58 -15.68 0.18 11.60
C HIS A 58 -16.62 1.03 10.71
N ARG A 59 -16.57 2.35 10.84
CA ARG A 59 -17.39 3.32 10.07
C ARG A 59 -16.57 4.20 9.13
N GLY A 60 -15.25 4.14 9.17
CA GLY A 60 -14.38 4.83 8.22
C GLY A 60 -14.65 4.40 6.78
N VAL A 61 -14.72 5.35 5.86
CA VAL A 61 -15.16 5.08 4.47
C VAL A 61 -14.00 4.88 3.50
N THR A 62 -12.77 5.17 3.91
CA THR A 62 -11.59 5.04 3.06
C THR A 62 -10.44 4.28 3.73
N GLU A 63 -9.64 3.59 2.94
CA GLU A 63 -8.39 2.97 3.41
C GLU A 63 -7.34 4.03 3.81
N ASN A 64 -7.51 5.27 3.37
CA ASN A 64 -6.65 6.40 3.77
C ASN A 64 -6.78 6.78 5.25
N ASP A 65 -7.84 6.33 5.94
CA ASP A 65 -8.01 6.54 7.39
C ASP A 65 -7.04 5.69 8.21
N ILE A 66 -6.61 4.53 7.69
CA ILE A 66 -5.82 3.53 8.41
C ILE A 66 -4.53 4.07 9.00
N PRO A 67 -3.68 4.85 8.28
CA PRO A 67 -2.43 5.34 8.85
C PRO A 67 -2.62 6.12 10.14
N MET A 68 -3.71 6.85 10.26
CA MET A 68 -4.01 7.66 11.44
C MET A 68 -4.70 6.84 12.53
N LEU A 69 -5.64 5.98 12.16
CA LEU A 69 -6.35 5.11 13.10
C LEU A 69 -5.39 4.17 13.86
N ARG A 70 -4.27 3.75 13.23
CA ARG A 70 -3.24 2.91 13.85
C ARG A 70 -2.55 3.54 15.06
N TYR A 71 -2.66 4.81 15.28
CA TYR A 71 -2.14 5.44 16.49
C TYR A 71 -2.98 5.10 17.71
N TRP A 72 -4.30 4.96 17.52
CA TRP A 72 -5.29 4.73 18.56
C TRP A 72 -5.78 3.28 18.63
N TYR A 73 -5.64 2.53 17.54
CA TYR A 73 -6.09 1.14 17.43
C TYR A 73 -4.97 0.25 16.93
N ASP A 74 -4.53 -0.67 17.78
CA ASP A 74 -3.77 -1.81 17.29
C ASP A 74 -4.71 -2.79 16.59
N THR A 75 -4.13 -3.61 15.71
CA THR A 75 -4.85 -4.63 14.94
C THR A 75 -4.63 -6.02 15.54
N LEU A 76 -5.52 -6.98 15.27
CA LEU A 76 -5.36 -8.35 15.76
C LEU A 76 -4.07 -8.99 15.24
N THR A 77 -3.74 -8.77 13.99
CA THR A 77 -2.49 -9.21 13.35
C THR A 77 -1.78 -8.00 12.74
N THR A 78 -0.55 -8.19 12.29
CA THR A 78 0.15 -7.20 11.45
C THR A 78 0.67 -7.89 10.19
N VAL A 79 1.24 -7.12 9.27
CA VAL A 79 2.00 -7.65 8.14
C VAL A 79 3.42 -7.11 8.20
N VAL A 80 4.39 -7.95 7.88
CA VAL A 80 5.81 -7.63 7.96
C VAL A 80 6.51 -7.86 6.62
N GLY A 81 7.70 -7.31 6.51
CA GLY A 81 8.54 -7.47 5.33
C GLY A 81 7.92 -6.89 4.05
N ASN A 82 8.58 -7.14 2.93
CA ASN A 82 8.11 -6.72 1.61
C ASN A 82 7.09 -7.70 1.02
N GLY A 83 7.10 -8.94 1.50
CA GLY A 83 6.21 -10.00 1.08
C GLY A 83 4.77 -9.83 1.57
N GLY A 84 4.56 -9.04 2.62
CA GLY A 84 3.25 -8.84 3.23
C GLY A 84 2.81 -10.05 4.07
N GLU A 85 3.77 -10.79 4.64
CA GLU A 85 3.48 -11.96 5.48
C GLU A 85 2.76 -11.51 6.75
N PRO A 86 1.68 -12.22 7.14
CA PRO A 86 1.00 -11.93 8.40
C PRO A 86 1.88 -12.31 9.59
N ALA A 87 1.87 -11.47 10.62
CA ALA A 87 2.64 -11.66 11.84
C ALA A 87 1.80 -11.38 13.09
N PRO A 88 2.16 -11.99 14.25
CA PRO A 88 1.51 -11.75 15.52
C PRO A 88 1.50 -10.26 15.91
N PHE A 89 0.36 -9.84 16.50
CA PHE A 89 0.23 -8.49 17.06
C PHE A 89 -0.62 -8.53 18.35
N LEU A 90 -1.90 -8.13 18.33
CA LEU A 90 -2.81 -8.37 19.48
C LEU A 90 -3.19 -9.85 19.61
N ALA A 91 -3.26 -10.59 18.49
CA ALA A 91 -3.27 -12.04 18.48
C ALA A 91 -1.82 -12.56 18.42
N GLU A 92 -1.46 -13.47 19.32
CA GLU A 92 -0.13 -14.09 19.39
C GLU A 92 0.02 -15.27 18.44
N SER A 93 -1.11 -15.94 18.13
CA SER A 93 -1.14 -17.08 17.24
C SER A 93 -2.55 -17.31 16.70
N TRP A 94 -2.63 -18.04 15.61
CA TRP A 94 -3.89 -18.47 14.99
C TRP A 94 -3.73 -19.79 14.27
N GLU A 95 -4.86 -20.45 14.03
CA GLU A 95 -4.95 -21.72 13.34
C GLU A 95 -6.24 -21.75 12.51
N LEU A 96 -6.15 -22.25 11.29
CA LEU A 96 -7.29 -22.61 10.45
C LEU A 96 -7.42 -24.14 10.47
N SER A 97 -8.63 -24.66 10.73
CA SER A 97 -8.87 -26.11 10.71
C SER A 97 -8.67 -26.67 9.30
N ASP A 98 -8.31 -27.96 9.21
CA ASP A 98 -8.05 -28.65 7.93
C ASP A 98 -9.23 -28.61 6.96
N ASP A 99 -10.46 -28.55 7.48
CA ASP A 99 -11.68 -28.41 6.68
C ASP A 99 -12.02 -26.96 6.29
N GLY A 100 -11.21 -26.00 6.73
CA GLY A 100 -11.38 -24.57 6.47
C GLY A 100 -12.60 -23.93 7.13
N LYS A 101 -13.24 -24.61 8.09
CA LYS A 101 -14.50 -24.16 8.70
C LYS A 101 -14.36 -23.44 10.03
N THR A 102 -13.21 -23.53 10.67
CA THR A 102 -12.96 -22.82 11.91
C THR A 102 -11.61 -22.12 11.89
N PHE A 103 -11.59 -20.88 12.39
CA PHE A 103 -10.38 -20.12 12.62
C PHE A 103 -10.29 -19.77 14.09
N THR A 104 -9.25 -20.23 14.77
CA THR A 104 -9.03 -19.98 16.20
C THR A 104 -7.85 -19.06 16.38
N MET A 105 -7.97 -18.02 17.21
CA MET A 105 -6.88 -17.12 17.54
C MET A 105 -6.71 -16.98 19.05
N LYS A 106 -5.45 -16.90 19.50
CA LYS A 106 -5.08 -16.64 20.89
C LYS A 106 -4.62 -15.19 21.02
N LEU A 107 -5.23 -14.46 21.95
CA LEU A 107 -4.95 -13.05 22.22
C LEU A 107 -3.77 -12.90 23.19
N ARG A 108 -3.10 -11.76 23.09
CA ARG A 108 -2.04 -11.32 24.00
C ARG A 108 -2.63 -11.01 25.37
N GLU A 109 -1.97 -11.51 26.42
CA GLU A 109 -2.34 -11.24 27.82
C GLU A 109 -1.92 -9.83 28.24
N GLY A 110 -2.71 -9.21 29.13
CA GLY A 110 -2.39 -7.94 29.78
C GLY A 110 -2.57 -6.70 28.92
N VAL A 111 -3.18 -6.81 27.74
CA VAL A 111 -3.52 -5.64 26.91
C VAL A 111 -4.77 -4.95 27.45
N THR A 112 -4.73 -3.61 27.51
CA THR A 112 -5.87 -2.77 27.92
C THR A 112 -6.24 -1.78 26.82
N PHE A 113 -7.51 -1.41 26.78
CA PHE A 113 -7.99 -0.25 26.02
C PHE A 113 -7.64 1.06 26.74
N VAL A 114 -7.74 2.19 26.04
CA VAL A 114 -7.47 3.52 26.60
C VAL A 114 -8.40 3.87 27.78
N ASP A 115 -9.59 3.28 27.85
CA ASP A 115 -10.55 3.45 28.95
C ASP A 115 -10.31 2.49 30.15
N GLY A 116 -9.22 1.71 30.11
CA GLY A 116 -8.79 0.78 31.14
C GLY A 116 -9.51 -0.59 31.11
N GLU A 117 -10.46 -0.83 30.19
CA GLU A 117 -11.02 -2.18 30.02
C GLU A 117 -9.98 -3.17 29.47
N PRO A 118 -10.02 -4.46 29.86
CA PRO A 118 -9.12 -5.46 29.30
C PRO A 118 -9.53 -5.79 27.84
N LEU A 119 -8.53 -6.01 26.99
CA LEU A 119 -8.73 -6.61 25.68
C LEU A 119 -8.78 -8.14 25.86
N ASP A 120 -9.97 -8.70 25.85
CA ASP A 120 -10.24 -10.13 26.02
C ASP A 120 -11.04 -10.70 24.85
N ALA A 121 -11.25 -12.01 24.86
CA ALA A 121 -12.02 -12.70 23.82
C ALA A 121 -13.46 -12.18 23.69
N ALA A 122 -14.07 -11.76 24.81
CA ALA A 122 -15.42 -11.21 24.77
C ALA A 122 -15.48 -9.82 24.09
N ALA A 123 -14.41 -9.01 24.26
CA ALA A 123 -14.30 -7.75 23.54
C ALA A 123 -14.16 -7.99 22.02
N VAL A 124 -13.31 -8.93 21.61
CA VAL A 124 -13.10 -9.26 20.19
C VAL A 124 -14.37 -9.82 19.56
N VAL A 125 -15.08 -10.75 20.23
CA VAL A 125 -16.37 -11.30 19.74
C VAL A 125 -17.40 -10.18 19.57
N ALA A 126 -17.54 -9.27 20.53
CA ALA A 126 -18.49 -8.15 20.43
C ALA A 126 -18.14 -7.22 19.25
N ASN A 127 -16.87 -7.05 18.93
CA ASN A 127 -16.45 -6.29 17.76
C ASN A 127 -16.81 -7.00 16.45
N PHE A 128 -16.61 -8.32 16.34
CA PHE A 128 -17.04 -9.07 15.15
C PHE A 128 -18.56 -9.03 14.95
N ASP A 129 -19.32 -9.20 16.03
CA ASP A 129 -20.78 -9.08 15.95
C ASP A 129 -21.21 -7.71 15.43
N ARG A 130 -20.61 -6.64 15.95
CA ARG A 130 -20.88 -5.28 15.44
C ARG A 130 -20.43 -5.10 14.01
N MET A 131 -19.20 -5.49 13.66
CA MET A 131 -18.66 -5.32 12.31
C MET A 131 -19.53 -5.98 11.24
N ILE A 132 -20.13 -7.14 11.56
CA ILE A 132 -20.95 -7.92 10.61
C ILE A 132 -22.40 -7.43 10.57
N ASN A 133 -22.98 -7.03 11.71
CA ASN A 133 -24.42 -6.80 11.86
C ASN A 133 -24.83 -5.31 11.94
N ASP A 134 -23.91 -4.37 12.20
CA ASP A 134 -24.22 -2.93 12.16
C ASP A 134 -24.44 -2.48 10.70
N PRO A 135 -25.62 -1.97 10.33
CA PRO A 135 -25.90 -1.49 8.97
C PRO A 135 -24.99 -0.32 8.53
N ASN A 136 -24.34 0.36 9.48
CA ASN A 136 -23.38 1.43 9.20
C ASN A 136 -21.94 0.93 9.11
N SER A 137 -21.71 -0.38 9.28
CA SER A 137 -20.37 -0.96 9.17
C SER A 137 -19.87 -0.92 7.73
N THR A 138 -18.71 -0.29 7.55
CA THR A 138 -18.04 -0.22 6.25
C THR A 138 -17.04 -1.37 6.05
N VAL A 139 -16.92 -2.30 6.99
CA VAL A 139 -16.07 -3.49 6.92
C VAL A 139 -16.85 -4.80 6.81
N ALA A 140 -18.18 -4.74 6.95
CA ALA A 140 -19.07 -5.90 6.83
C ALA A 140 -18.91 -6.64 5.49
N TYR A 141 -18.70 -5.92 4.38
CA TYR A 141 -18.58 -6.52 3.04
C TYR A 141 -17.36 -7.44 2.91
N VAL A 142 -16.32 -7.26 3.75
CA VAL A 142 -15.13 -8.12 3.79
C VAL A 142 -15.37 -9.33 4.68
N LEU A 143 -15.97 -9.14 5.88
CA LEU A 143 -16.08 -10.16 6.91
C LEU A 143 -17.31 -11.05 6.77
N ALA A 144 -18.48 -10.48 6.44
CA ALA A 144 -19.72 -11.22 6.37
C ALA A 144 -19.76 -12.37 5.34
N PRO A 145 -19.04 -12.32 4.20
CA PRO A 145 -18.92 -13.46 3.32
C PRO A 145 -18.08 -14.61 3.91
N ILE A 146 -17.16 -14.32 4.84
CA ILE A 146 -16.18 -15.28 5.38
C ILE A 146 -16.68 -15.84 6.72
N ILE A 147 -17.11 -14.98 7.64
CA ILE A 147 -17.45 -15.33 9.02
C ILE A 147 -18.96 -15.62 9.12
N GLU A 148 -19.29 -16.79 9.66
CA GLU A 148 -20.68 -17.17 10.00
C GLU A 148 -21.03 -16.70 11.41
N SER A 149 -20.16 -16.98 12.39
CA SER A 149 -20.32 -16.59 13.78
C SER A 149 -18.98 -16.52 14.51
N SER A 150 -18.95 -15.86 15.66
CA SER A 150 -17.81 -15.79 16.56
C SER A 150 -18.19 -16.25 17.97
N GLU A 151 -17.25 -16.89 18.69
CA GLU A 151 -17.49 -17.39 20.04
C GLU A 151 -16.26 -17.27 20.93
N VAL A 152 -16.50 -17.09 22.23
CA VAL A 152 -15.48 -17.10 23.27
C VAL A 152 -15.22 -18.54 23.69
N VAL A 153 -13.98 -19.02 23.50
CA VAL A 153 -13.57 -20.35 23.97
C VAL A 153 -13.07 -20.28 25.42
N ASP A 154 -12.23 -19.30 25.71
CA ASP A 154 -11.75 -18.92 27.03
C ASP A 154 -11.43 -17.41 27.05
N PRO A 155 -11.00 -16.80 28.17
CA PRO A 155 -10.78 -15.34 28.24
C PRO A 155 -9.83 -14.76 27.18
N LEU A 156 -8.91 -15.55 26.62
CA LEU A 156 -7.93 -15.12 25.62
C LEU A 156 -8.04 -15.87 24.30
N THR A 157 -9.01 -16.75 24.12
CA THR A 157 -9.16 -17.55 22.89
C THR A 157 -10.50 -17.27 22.23
N VAL A 158 -10.44 -16.79 20.98
CA VAL A 158 -11.58 -16.55 20.10
C VAL A 158 -11.62 -17.61 19.02
N LYS A 159 -12.82 -18.13 18.75
CA LYS A 159 -13.06 -19.02 17.61
C LYS A 159 -14.07 -18.37 16.67
N LEU A 160 -13.76 -18.41 15.38
CA LEU A 160 -14.66 -18.00 14.30
C LEU A 160 -15.12 -19.25 13.55
N ASN A 161 -16.44 -19.38 13.38
CA ASN A 161 -17.03 -20.36 12.48
C ASN A 161 -17.13 -19.73 11.11
N LEU A 162 -16.71 -20.42 10.06
CA LEU A 162 -16.50 -19.85 8.73
C LEU A 162 -17.46 -20.44 7.70
N LYS A 163 -17.88 -19.58 6.77
CA LYS A 163 -18.54 -19.95 5.52
C LYS A 163 -17.54 -20.44 4.48
N GLY A 164 -16.30 -19.88 4.50
CA GLY A 164 -15.16 -20.16 3.64
C GLY A 164 -14.18 -18.99 3.61
N GLY A 165 -13.08 -19.11 2.90
CA GLY A 165 -12.12 -18.00 2.71
C GLY A 165 -11.28 -17.65 3.94
N GLY A 166 -11.20 -18.50 4.94
CA GLY A 166 -10.49 -18.25 6.20
C GLY A 166 -8.99 -18.00 6.09
N GLY A 167 -8.38 -18.44 5.00
CA GLY A 167 -6.95 -18.23 4.74
C GLY A 167 -6.54 -16.76 4.59
N ALA A 168 -7.45 -15.88 4.22
CA ALA A 168 -7.18 -14.45 4.12
C ALA A 168 -7.30 -13.70 5.47
N LEU A 169 -7.89 -14.30 6.50
CA LEU A 169 -8.15 -13.62 7.78
C LEU A 169 -6.90 -13.04 8.44
N PRO A 170 -5.73 -13.74 8.45
CA PRO A 170 -4.53 -13.18 9.08
C PRO A 170 -4.06 -11.87 8.44
N THR A 171 -4.20 -11.70 7.14
CA THR A 171 -3.85 -10.47 6.43
C THR A 171 -4.98 -9.42 6.47
N ILE A 172 -6.24 -9.85 6.45
CA ILE A 172 -7.42 -8.97 6.63
C ILE A 172 -7.39 -8.32 8.02
N PHE A 173 -7.07 -9.08 9.07
CA PHE A 173 -6.99 -8.55 10.44
C PHE A 173 -5.80 -7.64 10.69
N ALA A 174 -4.90 -7.48 9.74
CA ALA A 174 -3.86 -6.46 9.77
C ALA A 174 -4.36 -5.06 9.32
N SER A 175 -5.66 -4.89 9.05
CA SER A 175 -6.30 -3.64 8.66
C SER A 175 -7.48 -3.31 9.59
N ARG A 176 -8.39 -2.41 9.16
CA ARG A 176 -9.57 -1.98 9.95
C ARG A 176 -10.42 -3.13 10.52
N PRO A 177 -10.62 -4.24 9.79
CA PRO A 177 -11.35 -5.39 10.36
C PRO A 177 -10.66 -6.04 11.58
N GLY A 178 -9.39 -5.79 11.81
CA GLY A 178 -8.66 -6.26 12.99
C GLY A 178 -8.53 -5.20 14.09
N MET A 179 -8.98 -3.97 13.88
CA MET A 179 -8.97 -2.92 14.90
C MET A 179 -10.12 -3.14 15.90
N VAL A 180 -9.78 -3.28 17.17
CA VAL A 180 -10.73 -3.62 18.24
C VAL A 180 -11.07 -2.38 19.07
N VAL A 181 -12.35 -2.17 19.30
CA VAL A 181 -12.93 -1.09 20.10
C VAL A 181 -13.35 -1.64 21.48
N SER A 182 -13.19 -0.87 22.54
CA SER A 182 -13.63 -1.24 23.91
C SER A 182 -15.12 -1.59 23.95
N ARG A 183 -15.50 -2.60 24.74
CA ARG A 183 -16.91 -2.96 24.92
C ARG A 183 -17.75 -1.82 25.49
N ARG A 184 -17.16 -1.01 26.37
CA ARG A 184 -17.86 0.18 26.91
C ARG A 184 -18.20 1.16 25.80
N ALA A 185 -17.26 1.42 24.87
CA ALA A 185 -17.50 2.28 23.73
C ALA A 185 -18.46 1.65 22.70
N LEU A 186 -18.49 0.31 22.59
CA LEU A 186 -19.51 -0.38 21.76
C LEU A 186 -20.93 -0.22 22.31
N ALA A 187 -21.10 -0.09 23.63
CA ALA A 187 -22.40 0.14 24.27
C ALA A 187 -22.93 1.58 24.02
N ASP A 188 -22.02 2.55 23.79
CA ASP A 188 -22.38 3.93 23.41
C ASP A 188 -21.47 4.38 22.22
N PRO A 189 -21.75 3.90 21.00
CA PRO A 189 -20.85 4.12 19.86
C PRO A 189 -20.76 5.57 19.39
N GLU A 190 -21.62 6.46 19.87
CA GLU A 190 -21.55 7.89 19.54
C GLU A 190 -20.30 8.55 20.16
N VAL A 191 -19.72 7.99 21.23
CA VAL A 191 -18.44 8.45 21.77
C VAL A 191 -17.32 8.35 20.74
N LEU A 192 -17.35 7.35 19.87
CA LEU A 192 -16.36 7.10 18.83
C LEU A 192 -16.33 8.14 17.70
N VAL A 193 -17.33 9.03 17.65
CA VAL A 193 -17.33 10.16 16.70
C VAL A 193 -16.22 11.15 17.05
N THR A 194 -15.93 11.31 18.35
CA THR A 194 -14.96 12.31 18.85
C THR A 194 -13.78 11.70 19.60
N GLN A 195 -13.90 10.47 20.11
CA GLN A 195 -12.91 9.80 20.95
C GLN A 195 -12.65 8.37 20.45
N PRO A 196 -11.48 8.08 19.89
CA PRO A 196 -11.09 6.72 19.55
C PRO A 196 -10.76 5.93 20.84
N ILE A 197 -11.53 4.88 21.14
CA ILE A 197 -11.36 4.05 22.33
C ILE A 197 -10.81 2.68 21.92
N GLY A 198 -9.54 2.64 21.57
CA GLY A 198 -8.81 1.47 21.11
C GLY A 198 -7.73 0.99 22.07
N ALA A 199 -6.97 -0.03 21.64
CA ALA A 199 -5.81 -0.59 22.35
C ALA A 199 -4.47 -0.11 21.78
N GLY A 200 -4.46 0.97 20.98
CA GLY A 200 -3.25 1.54 20.38
C GLY A 200 -2.35 2.25 21.36
N ALA A 201 -1.20 2.70 20.86
CA ALA A 201 -0.15 3.29 21.66
C ALA A 201 -0.47 4.70 22.18
N PHE A 202 -1.41 5.38 21.54
CA PHE A 202 -1.72 6.78 21.84
C PHE A 202 -3.18 6.95 22.28
N GLU A 203 -3.37 7.93 23.17
CA GLU A 203 -4.68 8.48 23.53
C GLU A 203 -4.85 9.84 22.82
N LEU A 204 -6.00 10.07 22.21
CA LEU A 204 -6.36 11.37 21.62
C LEU A 204 -6.70 12.35 22.74
N VAL A 205 -5.88 13.40 22.90
CA VAL A 205 -6.06 14.43 23.93
C VAL A 205 -6.93 15.57 23.42
N SER A 206 -6.74 15.97 22.16
CA SER A 206 -7.55 17.01 21.55
C SER A 206 -7.63 16.86 20.04
N ALA A 207 -8.77 17.22 19.46
CA ALA A 207 -8.98 17.23 18.02
C ALA A 207 -9.64 18.54 17.58
N THR A 208 -9.11 19.10 16.50
CA THR A 208 -9.78 20.12 15.68
C THR A 208 -9.96 19.49 14.29
N PRO A 209 -11.16 18.96 13.98
CA PRO A 209 -11.40 18.27 12.72
C PRO A 209 -10.95 19.09 11.51
N GLY A 210 -10.25 18.45 10.58
CA GLY A 210 -9.68 19.11 9.41
C GLY A 210 -8.44 19.94 9.65
N SER A 211 -7.91 20.00 10.89
CA SER A 211 -6.74 20.82 11.24
C SER A 211 -5.70 20.04 12.05
N ARG A 212 -6.01 19.59 13.26
CA ARG A 212 -5.02 18.98 14.16
C ARG A 212 -5.64 17.92 15.05
N TYR A 213 -4.89 16.84 15.27
CA TYR A 213 -5.18 15.77 16.23
C TYR A 213 -3.95 15.57 17.10
N ALA A 214 -4.05 15.95 18.38
CA ALA A 214 -2.96 15.85 19.34
C ALA A 214 -3.17 14.62 20.24
N SER A 215 -2.14 13.78 20.32
CA SER A 215 -2.19 12.52 21.06
C SER A 215 -0.99 12.37 21.97
N GLU A 216 -1.18 11.71 23.11
CA GLU A 216 -0.12 11.37 24.06
C GLU A 216 0.07 9.85 24.13
N ARG A 217 1.34 9.43 24.23
CA ARG A 217 1.68 8.01 24.35
C ARG A 217 1.23 7.49 25.71
N ARG A 218 0.59 6.33 25.71
CA ARG A 218 0.13 5.65 26.92
C ARG A 218 1.30 4.99 27.65
N ASP A 219 1.37 5.15 28.97
CA ASP A 219 2.38 4.51 29.82
C ASP A 219 2.14 3.00 29.97
N ASP A 220 0.88 2.55 29.89
CA ASP A 220 0.46 1.16 30.01
C ASP A 220 0.44 0.39 28.67
N TYR A 221 0.85 1.02 27.57
CA TYR A 221 0.90 0.36 26.26
C TYR A 221 1.78 -0.90 26.33
N TRP A 222 1.28 -1.99 25.75
CA TRP A 222 1.86 -3.33 25.89
C TRP A 222 3.27 -3.45 25.30
N ASP A 223 3.56 -2.75 24.17
CA ASP A 223 4.89 -2.74 23.54
C ASP A 223 5.70 -1.53 24.00
N LYS A 224 6.56 -1.74 24.99
CA LYS A 224 7.36 -0.68 25.59
C LYS A 224 8.47 -0.12 24.69
N ASP A 225 8.87 -0.88 23.67
CA ASP A 225 9.94 -0.50 22.75
C ASP A 225 9.44 0.27 21.53
N ALA A 226 8.15 0.22 21.25
CA ALA A 226 7.52 0.98 20.18
C ALA A 226 7.36 2.47 20.54
N TYR A 227 7.39 3.33 19.50
CA TYR A 227 7.15 4.77 19.61
C TYR A 227 8.01 5.45 20.67
N LYS A 228 9.28 5.64 20.37
CA LYS A 228 10.30 6.18 21.29
C LYS A 228 10.18 7.71 21.51
N PHE A 229 8.96 8.23 21.57
CA PHE A 229 8.61 9.63 21.79
C PHE A 229 7.31 9.74 22.61
N ALA A 230 7.04 10.90 23.24
CA ALA A 230 5.91 11.06 24.17
C ALA A 230 4.61 11.48 23.48
N LYS A 231 4.67 12.29 22.43
CA LYS A 231 3.49 12.93 21.84
C LYS A 231 3.52 12.82 20.32
N LEU A 232 2.33 12.66 19.75
CA LEU A 232 2.12 12.66 18.31
C LEU A 232 1.03 13.68 17.93
N ASP A 233 1.42 14.70 17.22
CA ASP A 233 0.54 15.68 16.65
C ASP A 233 0.41 15.45 15.15
N TYR A 234 -0.79 15.15 14.69
CA TYR A 234 -1.08 15.06 13.26
C TYR A 234 -1.68 16.38 12.77
N LEU A 235 -0.97 17.08 11.88
CA LEU A 235 -1.42 18.31 11.25
C LEU A 235 -2.00 18.00 9.87
N VAL A 236 -3.24 18.40 9.63
CA VAL A 236 -3.90 18.24 8.33
C VAL A 236 -3.50 19.40 7.41
N GLN A 237 -2.71 19.08 6.40
CA GLN A 237 -2.23 20.03 5.39
C GLN A 237 -2.33 19.36 4.02
N ALA A 238 -3.43 19.57 3.31
CA ALA A 238 -3.71 18.89 2.05
C ALA A 238 -2.70 19.22 0.93
N ASP A 239 -2.25 20.47 0.88
CA ASP A 239 -1.30 20.95 -0.11
C ASP A 239 0.13 20.51 0.20
N THR A 240 0.81 19.91 -0.79
CA THR A 240 2.15 19.34 -0.61
C THR A 240 3.24 20.39 -0.39
N ALA A 241 3.10 21.57 -1.01
CA ALA A 241 4.07 22.67 -0.84
C ALA A 241 3.93 23.26 0.57
N THR A 242 2.70 23.41 1.06
CA THR A 242 2.44 23.86 2.44
C THR A 242 3.08 22.91 3.45
N ARG A 243 2.99 21.60 3.26
CA ARG A 243 3.63 20.62 4.16
C ARG A 243 5.15 20.73 4.15
N LEU A 244 5.76 20.85 2.97
CA LEU A 244 7.21 20.99 2.87
C LEU A 244 7.69 22.29 3.49
N ASN A 245 6.98 23.41 3.28
CA ASN A 245 7.30 24.71 3.89
C ASN A 245 7.22 24.64 5.42
N ALA A 246 6.19 23.98 5.99
CA ALA A 246 6.06 23.80 7.43
C ALA A 246 7.22 22.94 7.99
N LEU A 247 7.66 21.92 7.25
CA LEU A 247 8.82 21.12 7.62
C LEU A 247 10.11 21.95 7.57
N GLN A 248 10.33 22.76 6.53
CA GLN A 248 11.49 23.65 6.41
C GLN A 248 11.52 24.73 7.52
N ALA A 249 10.35 25.20 7.94
CA ALA A 249 10.22 26.14 9.05
C ALA A 249 10.41 25.51 10.44
N GLY A 250 10.52 24.17 10.54
CA GLY A 250 10.60 23.45 11.81
C GLY A 250 9.25 23.31 12.53
N GLU A 251 8.14 23.61 11.87
CA GLU A 251 6.78 23.48 12.43
C GLU A 251 6.28 22.03 12.42
N SER A 252 6.88 21.17 11.60
CA SER A 252 6.67 19.72 11.62
C SER A 252 7.98 18.95 11.73
N THR A 253 7.89 17.71 12.23
CA THR A 253 9.03 16.79 12.40
C THR A 253 9.27 15.97 11.14
N LEU A 254 8.18 15.50 10.50
CA LEU A 254 8.24 14.79 9.24
C LEU A 254 6.93 14.95 8.45
N THR A 255 7.02 14.73 7.15
CA THR A 255 5.86 14.74 6.25
C THR A 255 6.09 13.87 5.02
N SER A 256 5.01 13.44 4.37
CA SER A 256 5.08 12.87 3.04
C SER A 256 5.34 13.94 1.99
N VAL A 257 6.21 13.65 1.03
CA VAL A 257 6.54 14.52 -0.10
C VAL A 257 6.35 13.78 -1.42
N ILE A 258 6.17 14.51 -2.50
CA ILE A 258 6.13 13.95 -3.86
C ILE A 258 7.53 14.01 -4.49
N GLY A 259 7.75 13.24 -5.57
CA GLY A 259 9.05 13.06 -6.18
C GLY A 259 9.87 14.31 -6.45
N ALA A 260 9.26 15.33 -7.03
CA ALA A 260 9.96 16.60 -7.31
C ALA A 260 10.41 17.33 -6.04
N GLN A 261 9.66 17.19 -4.94
CA GLN A 261 9.97 17.85 -3.66
C GLN A 261 11.09 17.16 -2.88
N LYS A 262 11.46 15.92 -3.23
CA LYS A 262 12.59 15.22 -2.59
C LYS A 262 13.88 16.03 -2.72
N GLN A 263 14.21 16.48 -3.91
CA GLN A 263 15.41 17.27 -4.16
C GLN A 263 15.37 18.63 -3.44
N GLU A 264 14.19 19.26 -3.38
CA GLU A 264 13.99 20.51 -2.66
C GLU A 264 14.22 20.34 -1.14
N ALA A 265 13.70 19.25 -0.56
CA ALA A 265 13.92 18.90 0.84
C ALA A 265 15.41 18.66 1.15
N GLU A 266 16.10 17.90 0.29
CA GLU A 266 17.53 17.64 0.42
C GLU A 266 18.37 18.92 0.30
N ALA A 267 18.03 19.81 -0.63
CA ALA A 267 18.67 21.11 -0.79
C ALA A 267 18.45 22.03 0.43
N ALA A 268 17.36 21.87 1.14
CA ALA A 268 17.07 22.56 2.41
C ALA A 268 17.75 21.94 3.63
N GLY A 269 18.53 20.87 3.48
CA GLY A 269 19.24 20.19 4.56
C GLY A 269 18.38 19.21 5.36
N LEU A 270 17.20 18.85 4.86
CA LEU A 270 16.31 17.85 5.46
C LEU A 270 16.76 16.42 5.08
N VAL A 271 16.38 15.45 5.89
CA VAL A 271 16.60 14.04 5.58
C VAL A 271 15.42 13.51 4.75
N THR A 272 15.71 12.78 3.68
CA THR A 272 14.67 12.12 2.89
C THR A 272 14.69 10.62 3.08
N TRP A 273 13.51 10.06 3.20
CA TRP A 273 13.25 8.64 3.39
C TRP A 273 12.43 8.13 2.22
N GLN A 274 12.95 7.15 1.53
CA GLN A 274 12.26 6.54 0.39
C GLN A 274 12.11 5.05 0.65
N SER A 275 10.91 4.52 0.46
CA SER A 275 10.72 3.08 0.49
C SER A 275 11.58 2.43 -0.59
N THR A 276 12.27 1.36 -0.25
CA THR A 276 13.06 0.58 -1.21
C THR A 276 12.18 -0.28 -2.12
N LYS A 277 10.94 -0.50 -1.73
CA LYS A 277 9.93 -1.24 -2.51
C LYS A 277 8.57 -0.55 -2.43
N PRO A 278 7.74 -0.65 -3.48
CA PRO A 278 6.41 -0.07 -3.46
C PRO A 278 5.49 -0.84 -2.50
N GLY A 279 4.46 -0.16 -2.03
CA GLY A 279 3.32 -0.78 -1.38
C GLY A 279 2.38 -1.46 -2.38
N THR A 280 1.24 -1.95 -1.90
CA THR A 280 0.25 -2.68 -2.69
C THR A 280 -0.67 -1.77 -3.54
N SER A 281 -0.54 -0.46 -3.42
CA SER A 281 -1.28 0.50 -4.26
C SER A 281 -0.71 0.55 -5.68
N PHE A 282 -1.57 0.81 -6.67
CA PHE A 282 -1.12 0.99 -8.06
C PHE A 282 -2.05 1.89 -8.86
N TYR A 283 -1.46 2.66 -9.77
CA TYR A 283 -2.20 3.43 -10.76
C TYR A 283 -2.69 2.53 -11.88
N ARG A 284 -3.94 2.73 -12.30
CA ARG A 284 -4.60 1.89 -13.29
C ARG A 284 -5.56 2.67 -14.19
N PHE A 285 -5.82 2.08 -15.34
CA PHE A 285 -6.93 2.41 -16.24
C PHE A 285 -7.86 1.19 -16.29
N SER A 286 -9.12 1.36 -15.91
CA SER A 286 -10.11 0.27 -15.85
C SER A 286 -11.13 0.43 -16.97
N MET A 287 -11.45 -0.66 -17.67
CA MET A 287 -12.37 -0.73 -18.80
C MET A 287 -13.62 -1.53 -18.43
N ASN A 288 -14.80 -1.01 -18.75
CA ASN A 288 -16.05 -1.77 -18.62
C ASN A 288 -16.23 -2.69 -19.83
N SER A 289 -16.07 -4.00 -19.62
CA SER A 289 -16.13 -5.00 -20.70
C SER A 289 -17.51 -5.21 -21.32
N GLU A 290 -18.59 -4.63 -20.78
CA GLU A 290 -19.90 -4.58 -21.45
C GLU A 290 -19.88 -3.70 -22.70
N ARG A 291 -18.93 -2.77 -22.83
CA ARG A 291 -18.76 -1.96 -24.05
C ARG A 291 -18.17 -2.81 -25.15
N ALA A 292 -18.79 -2.78 -26.31
CA ALA A 292 -18.46 -3.68 -27.43
C ALA A 292 -16.96 -3.73 -27.74
N ALA A 293 -16.28 -2.58 -27.78
CA ALA A 293 -14.84 -2.53 -28.01
C ALA A 293 -14.06 -3.20 -26.87
N PHE A 294 -14.39 -2.90 -25.60
CA PHE A 294 -13.68 -3.46 -24.44
C PHE A 294 -14.02 -4.93 -24.15
N GLY A 295 -15.07 -5.47 -24.77
CA GLY A 295 -15.38 -6.90 -24.75
C GLY A 295 -14.36 -7.77 -25.48
N ASP A 296 -13.70 -7.23 -26.53
CA ASP A 296 -12.69 -7.96 -27.29
C ASP A 296 -11.31 -7.92 -26.60
N LYS A 297 -10.74 -9.09 -26.33
CA LYS A 297 -9.43 -9.18 -25.69
C LYS A 297 -8.32 -8.48 -26.49
N ARG A 298 -8.40 -8.49 -27.81
CA ARG A 298 -7.41 -7.85 -28.69
C ARG A 298 -7.39 -6.33 -28.50
N VAL A 299 -8.56 -5.73 -28.28
CA VAL A 299 -8.67 -4.29 -27.96
C VAL A 299 -8.02 -4.00 -26.61
N ARG A 300 -8.32 -4.79 -25.56
CA ARG A 300 -7.71 -4.58 -24.25
C ARG A 300 -6.19 -4.76 -24.28
N GLN A 301 -5.70 -5.73 -25.03
CA GLN A 301 -4.27 -5.94 -25.26
C GLN A 301 -3.63 -4.78 -26.02
N ALA A 302 -4.29 -4.30 -27.08
CA ALA A 302 -3.83 -3.14 -27.85
C ALA A 302 -3.71 -1.90 -26.95
N MET A 303 -4.71 -1.63 -26.14
CA MET A 303 -4.66 -0.50 -25.20
C MET A 303 -3.57 -0.65 -24.16
N SER A 304 -3.31 -1.85 -23.65
CA SER A 304 -2.20 -2.08 -22.71
C SER A 304 -0.83 -1.82 -23.35
N ALA A 305 -0.64 -2.28 -24.61
CA ALA A 305 0.60 -2.07 -25.36
C ALA A 305 0.79 -0.60 -25.81
N ALA A 306 -0.28 0.20 -25.85
CA ALA A 306 -0.20 1.63 -26.14
C ALA A 306 0.25 2.48 -24.93
N VAL A 307 0.29 1.91 -23.73
CA VAL A 307 0.64 2.66 -22.51
C VAL A 307 2.15 2.61 -22.27
N ASN A 308 2.81 3.76 -22.43
CA ASN A 308 4.22 3.94 -22.08
C ASN A 308 4.35 4.19 -20.57
N ARG A 309 4.50 3.11 -19.81
CA ARG A 309 4.58 3.13 -18.34
C ARG A 309 5.80 3.88 -17.80
N ASP A 310 6.93 3.74 -18.47
CA ASP A 310 8.19 4.42 -18.10
C ASP A 310 8.09 5.94 -18.30
N ALA A 311 7.48 6.37 -19.41
CA ALA A 311 7.23 7.79 -19.66
C ALA A 311 6.26 8.39 -18.63
N ILE A 312 5.21 7.67 -18.23
CA ILE A 312 4.27 8.09 -17.19
C ILE A 312 4.99 8.18 -15.85
N SER A 313 5.78 7.16 -15.47
CA SER A 313 6.58 7.16 -14.25
C SER A 313 7.49 8.38 -14.17
N THR A 314 8.21 8.67 -15.26
CA THR A 314 9.15 9.78 -15.30
C THR A 314 8.45 11.13 -15.29
N ALA A 315 7.45 11.32 -16.16
CA ALA A 315 6.82 12.64 -16.36
C ALA A 315 5.90 13.05 -15.21
N LEU A 316 5.13 12.10 -14.67
CA LEU A 316 4.12 12.40 -13.65
C LEU A 316 4.65 12.20 -12.21
N PHE A 317 5.56 11.23 -12.02
CA PHE A 317 6.01 10.80 -10.70
C PHE A 317 7.51 10.98 -10.45
N ALA A 318 8.25 11.62 -11.37
CA ALA A 318 9.70 11.81 -11.29
C ALA A 318 10.47 10.48 -11.04
N GLY A 319 9.99 9.38 -11.63
CA GLY A 319 10.54 8.04 -11.47
C GLY A 319 10.12 7.31 -10.18
N GLN A 320 9.26 7.91 -9.36
CA GLN A 320 8.83 7.34 -8.07
C GLN A 320 7.50 6.56 -8.16
N CYS A 321 7.26 5.96 -9.31
CA CYS A 321 6.21 4.98 -9.50
C CYS A 321 6.79 3.86 -10.34
N ILE A 322 6.96 2.66 -9.76
CA ILE A 322 7.62 1.52 -10.42
C ILE A 322 6.72 0.95 -11.50
N PRO A 323 7.11 0.99 -12.79
CA PRO A 323 6.32 0.45 -13.89
C PRO A 323 5.99 -1.03 -13.69
N SER A 324 4.73 -1.40 -13.86
CA SER A 324 4.26 -2.78 -13.72
C SER A 324 3.06 -3.04 -14.61
N ALA A 325 2.93 -4.28 -15.10
CA ALA A 325 1.69 -4.77 -15.71
C ALA A 325 0.86 -5.60 -14.72
N GLN A 326 1.47 -6.12 -13.65
CA GLN A 326 0.78 -6.88 -12.61
C GLN A 326 0.30 -5.97 -11.48
N PRO A 327 -0.86 -6.29 -10.84
CA PRO A 327 -1.42 -5.52 -9.72
C PRO A 327 -0.66 -5.71 -8.41
N TYR A 328 0.18 -6.72 -8.34
CA TYR A 328 0.99 -7.05 -7.16
C TYR A 328 2.44 -6.62 -7.39
N PRO A 329 3.07 -5.89 -6.44
CA PRO A 329 4.42 -5.38 -6.62
C PRO A 329 5.47 -6.48 -6.51
N GLU A 330 6.67 -6.19 -7.00
CA GLU A 330 7.80 -7.12 -6.92
C GLU A 330 8.15 -7.47 -5.48
N GLY A 331 8.31 -8.78 -5.20
CA GLY A 331 8.60 -9.32 -3.88
C GLY A 331 7.39 -9.47 -2.96
N TYR A 332 6.18 -9.13 -3.43
CA TYR A 332 4.94 -9.42 -2.71
C TYR A 332 4.46 -10.84 -3.01
N PHE A 333 3.97 -11.57 -2.01
CA PHE A 333 3.67 -13.00 -2.17
C PHE A 333 2.62 -13.31 -3.24
N ALA A 334 1.73 -12.38 -3.54
CA ALA A 334 0.70 -12.57 -4.55
C ALA A 334 1.16 -12.26 -5.98
N ARG A 335 2.41 -11.78 -6.17
CA ARG A 335 2.93 -11.53 -7.52
C ARG A 335 3.32 -12.85 -8.17
N SER A 336 2.81 -13.09 -9.38
CA SER A 336 3.29 -14.20 -10.20
C SER A 336 4.76 -13.97 -10.60
N THR A 337 5.57 -15.00 -10.40
CA THR A 337 6.98 -15.07 -10.77
C THR A 337 7.20 -15.83 -12.08
N THR A 338 6.22 -16.61 -12.51
CA THR A 338 6.25 -17.42 -13.74
C THR A 338 5.69 -16.67 -14.96
N LEU A 339 4.80 -15.72 -14.72
CA LEU A 339 4.18 -14.95 -15.80
C LEU A 339 5.20 -14.02 -16.47
N ASP A 340 5.48 -14.25 -17.75
CA ASP A 340 6.19 -13.27 -18.58
C ASP A 340 5.28 -12.10 -18.91
N ASP A 341 5.30 -11.09 -18.04
CA ASP A 341 4.52 -9.86 -18.23
C ASP A 341 5.22 -8.82 -19.15
N SER A 342 6.40 -9.14 -19.68
CA SER A 342 7.18 -8.23 -20.52
C SER A 342 6.40 -7.79 -21.76
N LYS A 343 5.68 -8.70 -22.42
CA LYS A 343 4.82 -8.40 -23.57
C LYS A 343 3.68 -7.43 -23.24
N TRP A 344 3.26 -7.35 -21.98
CA TRP A 344 2.18 -6.46 -21.50
C TRP A 344 2.70 -5.11 -21.00
N LYS A 345 3.97 -5.07 -20.60
CA LYS A 345 4.68 -3.84 -20.22
C LYS A 345 5.26 -3.12 -21.43
N ASN A 346 5.57 -3.83 -22.49
CA ASN A 346 6.18 -3.26 -23.69
C ASN A 346 5.27 -2.24 -24.35
N PHE A 347 5.80 -1.04 -24.49
CA PHE A 347 5.17 0.01 -25.28
C PHE A 347 5.41 -0.24 -26.78
N ASP A 348 4.35 -0.60 -27.50
CA ASP A 348 4.38 -0.89 -28.93
C ASP A 348 3.10 -0.38 -29.64
N PRO A 349 3.07 0.90 -30.02
CA PRO A 349 1.93 1.46 -30.75
C PRO A 349 1.67 0.81 -32.13
N ALA A 350 2.70 0.26 -32.76
CA ALA A 350 2.52 -0.43 -34.06
C ALA A 350 1.78 -1.76 -33.86
N PHE A 351 2.16 -2.54 -32.86
CA PHE A 351 1.44 -3.74 -32.44
C PHE A 351 0.01 -3.42 -32.01
N SER A 352 -0.20 -2.33 -31.28
CA SER A 352 -1.52 -1.85 -30.87
C SER A 352 -2.43 -1.58 -32.06
N LYS A 353 -1.97 -0.83 -33.06
CA LYS A 353 -2.73 -0.56 -34.30
C LYS A 353 -3.08 -1.84 -35.06
N LYS A 354 -2.14 -2.78 -35.16
CA LYS A 354 -2.38 -4.08 -35.79
C LYS A 354 -3.52 -4.85 -35.08
N LEU A 355 -3.47 -4.95 -33.75
CA LEU A 355 -4.51 -5.63 -32.98
C LEU A 355 -5.88 -4.96 -33.10
N LEU A 356 -5.93 -3.61 -33.12
CA LEU A 356 -7.17 -2.87 -33.32
C LEU A 356 -7.76 -3.17 -34.69
N ALA A 357 -6.96 -3.19 -35.75
CA ALA A 357 -7.42 -3.54 -37.09
C ALA A 357 -7.95 -4.98 -37.15
N GLU A 358 -7.26 -5.95 -36.55
CA GLU A 358 -7.70 -7.35 -36.43
C GLU A 358 -8.99 -7.50 -35.62
N ALA A 359 -9.23 -6.61 -34.64
CA ALA A 359 -10.45 -6.56 -33.85
C ALA A 359 -11.63 -5.85 -34.55
N GLY A 360 -11.41 -5.29 -35.76
CA GLY A 360 -12.43 -4.57 -36.52
C GLY A 360 -12.49 -3.06 -36.28
N TYR A 361 -11.46 -2.50 -35.65
CA TYR A 361 -11.32 -1.06 -35.37
C TYR A 361 -10.08 -0.45 -36.06
N PRO A 362 -9.93 -0.56 -37.42
CA PRO A 362 -8.75 -0.04 -38.11
C PRO A 362 -8.59 1.48 -37.97
N ASP A 363 -9.71 2.22 -37.85
CA ASP A 363 -9.76 3.67 -37.68
C ASP A 363 -9.93 4.08 -36.21
N GLY A 364 -9.80 3.14 -35.28
CA GLY A 364 -10.01 3.35 -33.86
C GLY A 364 -11.49 3.44 -33.43
N PHE A 365 -11.75 4.00 -32.27
CA PHE A 365 -13.08 4.22 -31.69
C PHE A 365 -13.03 5.31 -30.63
N SER A 366 -14.21 5.71 -30.13
CA SER A 366 -14.32 6.70 -29.05
C SER A 366 -14.96 6.09 -27.82
N PHE A 367 -14.55 6.54 -26.62
CA PHE A 367 -15.14 6.18 -25.34
C PHE A 367 -15.02 7.32 -24.32
N THR A 368 -15.79 7.26 -23.22
CA THR A 368 -15.74 8.23 -22.12
C THR A 368 -15.14 7.60 -20.87
N ALA A 369 -14.13 8.25 -20.28
CA ALA A 369 -13.52 7.86 -19.03
C ALA A 369 -13.89 8.84 -17.91
N ALA A 370 -14.40 8.31 -16.81
CA ALA A 370 -14.56 9.05 -15.56
C ALA A 370 -13.19 9.30 -14.92
N VAL A 371 -12.93 10.54 -14.56
CA VAL A 371 -11.65 10.98 -13.97
C VAL A 371 -11.93 11.77 -12.71
N PRO A 372 -11.39 11.36 -11.55
CA PRO A 372 -11.53 12.12 -10.31
C PRO A 372 -10.94 13.53 -10.40
N THR A 373 -11.50 14.48 -9.63
CA THR A 373 -11.12 15.90 -9.63
C THR A 373 -9.69 16.20 -9.16
N LEU A 374 -8.96 15.24 -8.60
CA LEU A 374 -7.57 15.40 -8.17
C LEU A 374 -6.64 15.62 -9.36
N SER A 375 -5.77 16.64 -9.28
CA SER A 375 -4.87 17.04 -10.37
C SER A 375 -3.99 15.90 -10.89
N THR A 376 -3.51 15.02 -10.00
CA THR A 376 -2.71 13.84 -10.39
C THR A 376 -3.47 12.92 -11.34
N TYR A 377 -4.78 12.68 -11.09
CA TYR A 377 -5.59 11.83 -11.97
C TYR A 377 -5.92 12.53 -13.29
N GLN A 378 -6.14 13.83 -13.28
CA GLN A 378 -6.36 14.60 -14.51
C GLN A 378 -5.12 14.60 -15.41
N ASN A 379 -3.93 14.84 -14.84
CA ASN A 379 -2.67 14.78 -15.59
C ASN A 379 -2.41 13.36 -16.11
N PHE A 380 -2.68 12.34 -15.31
CA PHE A 380 -2.57 10.93 -15.72
C PHE A 380 -3.52 10.62 -16.89
N ALA A 381 -4.78 11.06 -16.81
CA ALA A 381 -5.77 10.90 -17.87
C ALA A 381 -5.35 11.58 -19.17
N GLN A 382 -4.79 12.80 -19.12
CA GLN A 382 -4.30 13.53 -20.28
C GLN A 382 -3.13 12.81 -20.98
N ILE A 383 -2.22 12.21 -20.21
CA ILE A 383 -1.13 11.40 -20.78
C ILE A 383 -1.70 10.16 -21.47
N LEU A 384 -2.63 9.44 -20.84
CA LEU A 384 -3.29 8.29 -21.45
C LEU A 384 -4.07 8.68 -22.71
N GLN A 385 -4.80 9.81 -22.69
CA GLN A 385 -5.54 10.35 -23.83
C GLN A 385 -4.62 10.56 -25.03
N ALA A 386 -3.44 11.17 -24.82
CA ALA A 386 -2.46 11.38 -25.87
C ALA A 386 -1.93 10.06 -26.43
N GLN A 387 -1.57 9.10 -25.58
CA GLN A 387 -1.06 7.79 -25.99
C GLN A 387 -2.13 6.95 -26.74
N PHE A 388 -3.38 7.03 -26.34
CA PHE A 388 -4.48 6.37 -27.04
C PHE A 388 -4.78 7.05 -28.39
N ALA A 389 -4.67 8.37 -28.50
CA ALA A 389 -4.80 9.10 -29.76
C ALA A 389 -3.74 8.66 -30.78
N ASP A 390 -2.53 8.34 -30.35
CA ASP A 390 -1.46 7.82 -31.22
C ASP A 390 -1.82 6.51 -31.92
N ILE A 391 -2.77 5.74 -31.37
CA ILE A 391 -3.27 4.50 -31.98
C ILE A 391 -4.67 4.63 -32.56
N GLY A 392 -5.21 5.86 -32.72
CA GLY A 392 -6.50 6.15 -33.33
C GLY A 392 -7.70 6.12 -32.37
N ILE A 393 -7.48 5.93 -31.05
CA ILE A 393 -8.56 5.89 -30.05
C ILE A 393 -8.79 7.29 -29.48
N THR A 394 -10.05 7.74 -29.46
CA THR A 394 -10.47 9.01 -28.84
C THR A 394 -11.00 8.75 -27.43
N MET A 395 -10.26 9.17 -26.42
CA MET A 395 -10.69 9.14 -25.04
C MET A 395 -11.30 10.49 -24.63
N ASN A 396 -12.58 10.53 -24.32
CA ASN A 396 -13.23 11.70 -23.76
C ASN A 396 -13.06 11.69 -22.24
N ILE A 397 -12.49 12.76 -21.69
CA ILE A 397 -12.24 12.91 -20.25
C ILE A 397 -13.46 13.59 -19.60
N GLU A 398 -14.12 12.91 -18.66
CA GLU A 398 -15.18 13.47 -17.83
C GLU A 398 -14.66 13.61 -16.40
N VAL A 399 -14.37 14.86 -16.00
CA VAL A 399 -13.86 15.16 -14.65
C VAL A 399 -15.04 15.31 -13.69
N ILE A 400 -15.14 14.42 -12.71
CA ILE A 400 -16.21 14.38 -11.70
C ILE A 400 -15.66 14.06 -10.31
N ASP A 401 -16.45 14.27 -9.29
CA ASP A 401 -16.08 13.93 -7.91
C ASP A 401 -15.59 12.48 -7.78
N THR A 402 -14.63 12.23 -6.91
CA THR A 402 -13.97 10.91 -6.77
C THR A 402 -14.96 9.78 -6.49
N THR A 403 -15.96 10.03 -5.63
CA THR A 403 -16.99 9.02 -5.31
C THR A 403 -17.91 8.78 -6.49
N GLN A 404 -18.30 9.86 -7.18
CA GLN A 404 -19.15 9.82 -8.37
C GLN A 404 -18.42 9.16 -9.56
N ALA A 405 -17.09 9.38 -9.72
CA ALA A 405 -16.31 8.75 -10.78
C ALA A 405 -16.35 7.22 -10.68
N ARG A 406 -16.16 6.67 -9.49
CA ARG A 406 -16.30 5.23 -9.26
C ARG A 406 -17.74 4.75 -9.52
N GLN A 407 -18.73 5.50 -9.04
CA GLN A 407 -20.15 5.15 -9.26
C GLN A 407 -20.50 5.14 -10.75
N ALA A 408 -20.05 6.13 -11.51
CA ALA A 408 -20.26 6.22 -12.95
C ALA A 408 -19.69 4.99 -13.70
N PHE A 409 -18.51 4.53 -13.31
CA PHE A 409 -17.91 3.31 -13.84
C PHE A 409 -18.71 2.05 -13.48
N VAL A 410 -19.06 1.89 -12.20
CA VAL A 410 -19.80 0.70 -11.69
C VAL A 410 -21.19 0.59 -12.31
N THR A 411 -21.89 1.71 -12.50
CA THR A 411 -23.24 1.73 -13.11
C THR A 411 -23.20 1.73 -14.64
N GLY A 412 -22.02 1.85 -15.25
CA GLY A 412 -21.87 1.88 -16.71
C GLY A 412 -22.26 3.22 -17.35
N SER A 413 -22.42 4.30 -16.60
CA SER A 413 -22.59 5.65 -17.17
C SER A 413 -21.29 6.20 -17.74
N ALA A 414 -20.13 5.74 -17.26
CA ALA A 414 -18.83 5.92 -17.92
C ALA A 414 -18.30 4.57 -18.44
N ASP A 415 -17.59 4.59 -19.57
CA ASP A 415 -17.04 3.40 -20.20
C ASP A 415 -15.77 2.90 -19.52
N ALA A 416 -15.03 3.82 -18.89
CA ALA A 416 -13.76 3.55 -18.25
C ALA A 416 -13.56 4.42 -16.99
N LEU A 417 -12.60 4.04 -16.17
CA LEU A 417 -12.19 4.78 -14.97
C LEU A 417 -10.67 4.96 -14.95
N VAL A 418 -10.21 6.18 -14.76
CA VAL A 418 -8.81 6.50 -14.44
C VAL A 418 -8.67 6.63 -12.92
N GLY A 419 -7.70 5.96 -12.33
CA GLY A 419 -7.53 6.06 -10.88
C GLY A 419 -6.40 5.23 -10.30
N ILE A 420 -6.43 5.11 -8.98
CA ILE A 420 -5.55 4.25 -8.20
C ILE A 420 -6.38 3.15 -7.53
N PHE A 421 -5.82 1.97 -7.41
CA PHE A 421 -6.24 1.04 -6.38
C PHE A 421 -5.48 1.39 -5.10
N GLY A 422 -6.19 1.65 -4.02
CA GLY A 422 -5.59 2.17 -2.78
C GLY A 422 -4.71 1.17 -2.02
N GLY A 423 -4.63 -0.06 -2.52
CA GLY A 423 -3.93 -1.14 -1.84
C GLY A 423 -4.81 -1.80 -0.77
N GLY A 424 -4.20 -2.71 -0.04
CA GLY A 424 -4.83 -3.46 1.04
C GLY A 424 -3.81 -4.40 1.66
N THR A 425 -4.11 -4.89 2.85
CA THR A 425 -3.25 -5.87 3.53
C THR A 425 -3.42 -7.28 2.98
N ASP A 426 -4.60 -7.60 2.41
CA ASP A 426 -4.82 -8.87 1.72
C ASP A 426 -5.00 -8.69 0.21
N PRO A 427 -4.19 -9.37 -0.62
CA PRO A 427 -4.27 -9.26 -2.07
C PRO A 427 -5.54 -9.92 -2.65
N GLY A 428 -6.16 -10.86 -1.93
CA GLY A 428 -7.40 -11.51 -2.32
C GLY A 428 -8.58 -10.54 -2.39
N ILE A 429 -8.55 -9.44 -1.63
CA ILE A 429 -9.57 -8.37 -1.73
C ILE A 429 -9.59 -7.79 -3.14
N TYR A 430 -8.42 -7.48 -3.70
CA TYR A 430 -8.33 -7.03 -5.08
C TYR A 430 -8.73 -8.13 -6.06
N ALA A 431 -8.26 -9.37 -5.86
CA ALA A 431 -8.62 -10.50 -6.70
C ALA A 431 -10.14 -10.68 -6.79
N MET A 432 -10.83 -10.64 -5.66
CA MET A 432 -12.30 -10.72 -5.60
C MET A 432 -12.96 -9.52 -6.31
N SER A 433 -12.45 -8.31 -6.11
CA SER A 433 -13.02 -7.10 -6.71
C SER A 433 -12.77 -7.00 -8.23
N ALA A 434 -11.62 -7.45 -8.71
CA ALA A 434 -11.21 -7.27 -10.11
C ALA A 434 -11.63 -8.42 -11.03
N TYR A 435 -11.73 -9.65 -10.47
CA TYR A 435 -11.91 -10.85 -11.29
C TYR A 435 -13.21 -11.61 -11.02
N SER A 436 -13.92 -11.35 -9.91
CA SER A 436 -15.26 -11.92 -9.73
C SER A 436 -16.26 -11.22 -10.66
N PRO A 437 -17.20 -11.98 -11.26
CA PRO A 437 -18.21 -11.39 -12.15
C PRO A 437 -19.09 -10.37 -11.45
N LYS A 438 -19.34 -9.23 -12.10
CA LYS A 438 -20.21 -8.15 -11.60
C LYS A 438 -19.79 -7.54 -10.27
N SER A 439 -18.50 -7.66 -9.93
CA SER A 439 -17.90 -7.00 -8.77
C SER A 439 -17.55 -5.54 -9.08
N GLY A 440 -17.15 -4.78 -8.03
CA GLY A 440 -16.95 -3.33 -8.13
C GLY A 440 -15.88 -2.87 -9.12
N ASP A 441 -14.87 -3.69 -9.40
CA ASP A 441 -13.82 -3.40 -10.37
C ASP A 441 -13.96 -4.22 -11.67
N ASN A 442 -15.01 -5.05 -11.75
CA ASN A 442 -15.40 -5.82 -12.93
C ASN A 442 -16.91 -5.68 -13.21
N PRO A 443 -17.45 -4.47 -13.36
CA PRO A 443 -18.89 -4.25 -13.54
C PRO A 443 -19.41 -4.93 -14.82
N GLY A 444 -18.58 -5.04 -15.86
CA GLY A 444 -18.91 -5.75 -17.10
C GLY A 444 -19.01 -7.26 -16.94
N GLY A 445 -18.55 -7.83 -15.83
CA GLY A 445 -18.63 -9.26 -15.57
C GLY A 445 -17.71 -10.10 -16.44
N LEU A 446 -16.58 -9.53 -16.92
CA LEU A 446 -15.58 -10.26 -17.70
C LEU A 446 -15.07 -11.46 -16.89
N THR A 447 -15.27 -12.67 -17.42
CA THR A 447 -14.82 -13.90 -16.75
C THR A 447 -14.72 -15.06 -17.76
N THR A 448 -14.01 -16.09 -17.37
CA THR A 448 -14.05 -17.43 -17.97
C THR A 448 -14.49 -18.42 -16.91
N GLU A 449 -14.78 -19.68 -17.27
CA GLU A 449 -15.11 -20.72 -16.29
C GLU A 449 -13.98 -20.93 -15.28
N ASN A 450 -12.74 -20.96 -15.75
CA ASN A 450 -11.55 -21.06 -14.89
C ASN A 450 -11.42 -19.84 -13.97
N MET A 451 -11.53 -18.64 -14.54
CA MET A 451 -11.41 -17.39 -13.78
C MET A 451 -12.43 -17.30 -12.66
N ALA A 452 -13.65 -17.78 -12.83
CA ALA A 452 -14.68 -17.70 -11.80
C ALA A 452 -14.34 -18.47 -10.51
N ALA A 453 -13.53 -19.53 -10.62
CA ALA A 453 -13.11 -20.36 -9.49
C ALA A 453 -11.86 -19.84 -8.76
N LEU A 454 -10.97 -19.09 -9.45
CA LEU A 454 -9.64 -18.75 -8.93
C LEU A 454 -9.63 -17.71 -7.79
N PRO A 455 -10.44 -16.62 -7.81
CA PRO A 455 -10.40 -15.65 -6.71
C PRO A 455 -10.70 -16.25 -5.32
N PRO A 456 -11.69 -17.15 -5.14
CA PRO A 456 -11.89 -17.82 -3.86
C PRO A 456 -10.69 -18.70 -3.43
N GLU A 457 -10.00 -19.35 -4.36
CA GLU A 457 -8.84 -20.20 -4.04
C GLU A 457 -7.69 -19.38 -3.44
N THR A 458 -7.52 -18.10 -3.83
CA THR A 458 -6.52 -17.22 -3.23
C THR A 458 -6.73 -16.96 -1.73
N GLN A 459 -7.90 -17.29 -1.20
CA GLN A 459 -8.29 -17.08 0.19
C GLN A 459 -8.48 -18.38 0.98
N ARG A 460 -8.13 -19.54 0.41
CA ARG A 460 -8.42 -20.85 0.99
C ARG A 460 -7.48 -21.21 2.12
N SER A 461 -6.18 -20.97 1.97
CA SER A 461 -5.14 -21.37 2.91
C SER A 461 -4.57 -20.18 3.67
N ILE A 462 -4.10 -20.41 4.92
CA ILE A 462 -3.25 -19.46 5.65
C ILE A 462 -1.77 -19.58 5.24
N ASP A 463 -1.39 -20.67 4.56
CA ASP A 463 -0.06 -20.88 4.04
C ASP A 463 0.22 -19.96 2.86
N ILE A 464 1.27 -19.15 2.96
CA ILE A 464 1.61 -18.14 1.96
C ILE A 464 2.08 -18.76 0.65
N ASP A 465 2.76 -19.90 0.70
CA ASP A 465 3.25 -20.60 -0.51
C ASP A 465 2.08 -21.22 -1.28
N GLU A 466 1.09 -21.80 -0.57
CA GLU A 466 -0.14 -22.29 -1.22
C GLU A 466 -0.95 -21.14 -1.82
N ARG A 467 -1.05 -20.01 -1.13
CA ARG A 467 -1.70 -18.81 -1.66
C ARG A 467 -0.96 -18.24 -2.86
N HIS A 468 0.38 -18.25 -2.84
CA HIS A 468 1.19 -17.82 -3.98
C HIS A 468 0.85 -18.61 -5.25
N ILE A 469 0.77 -19.94 -5.14
CA ILE A 469 0.38 -20.82 -6.26
C ILE A 469 -1.01 -20.44 -6.82
N ALA A 470 -1.97 -20.16 -5.94
CA ALA A 470 -3.31 -19.73 -6.37
C ALA A 470 -3.28 -18.36 -7.06
N PHE A 471 -2.45 -17.42 -6.61
CA PHE A 471 -2.25 -16.13 -7.27
C PHE A 471 -1.52 -16.25 -8.60
N GLU A 472 -0.54 -17.15 -8.75
CA GLU A 472 0.08 -17.44 -10.06
C GLU A 472 -0.95 -17.91 -11.07
N ALA A 473 -1.77 -18.90 -10.72
CA ALA A 473 -2.84 -19.40 -11.58
C ALA A 473 -3.85 -18.29 -11.95
N LEU A 474 -4.22 -17.45 -10.99
CA LEU A 474 -5.10 -16.30 -11.22
C LEU A 474 -4.50 -15.30 -12.21
N MET A 475 -3.21 -14.97 -12.07
CA MET A 475 -2.54 -14.02 -12.95
C MET A 475 -2.39 -14.58 -14.37
N ASP A 476 -2.03 -15.85 -14.52
CA ASP A 476 -1.92 -16.50 -15.82
C ASP A 476 -3.25 -16.44 -16.58
N GLU A 477 -4.36 -16.82 -15.93
CA GLU A 477 -5.70 -16.76 -16.54
C GLU A 477 -6.12 -15.31 -16.86
N ALA A 478 -5.86 -14.35 -15.94
CA ALA A 478 -6.18 -12.94 -16.14
C ALA A 478 -5.47 -12.36 -17.36
N PHE A 479 -4.21 -12.70 -17.56
CA PHE A 479 -3.43 -12.22 -18.69
C PHE A 479 -3.80 -12.93 -20.01
N GLU A 480 -4.13 -14.23 -19.95
CA GLU A 480 -4.64 -14.95 -21.13
C GLU A 480 -6.01 -14.39 -21.56
N MET A 481 -6.87 -14.09 -20.63
CA MET A 481 -8.18 -13.45 -20.89
C MET A 481 -8.04 -12.03 -21.45
N GLY A 482 -6.90 -11.36 -21.24
CA GLY A 482 -6.67 -9.94 -21.53
C GLY A 482 -7.34 -9.05 -20.47
N PRO A 483 -6.56 -8.51 -19.53
CA PRO A 483 -7.09 -7.85 -18.34
C PRO A 483 -7.94 -6.62 -18.71
N ALA A 484 -9.09 -6.47 -18.03
CA ALA A 484 -9.92 -5.26 -18.14
C ALA A 484 -9.31 -4.06 -17.39
N GLN A 485 -8.23 -4.28 -16.66
CA GLN A 485 -7.52 -3.25 -15.93
C GLN A 485 -6.06 -3.19 -16.41
N ILE A 486 -5.68 -2.04 -16.93
CA ILE A 486 -4.28 -1.77 -17.30
C ILE A 486 -3.59 -1.20 -16.06
N VAL A 487 -2.79 -2.02 -15.41
CA VAL A 487 -1.89 -1.57 -14.36
C VAL A 487 -0.75 -0.77 -15.00
N VAL A 488 -0.42 0.37 -14.41
CA VAL A 488 0.59 1.28 -14.95
C VAL A 488 1.85 1.27 -14.09
N CYS A 489 1.72 1.56 -12.80
CA CYS A 489 2.87 1.55 -11.89
C CYS A 489 2.44 1.50 -10.42
N HIS A 490 3.35 1.07 -9.56
CA HIS A 490 3.23 1.10 -8.11
C HIS A 490 3.97 2.30 -7.53
N PRO A 491 3.30 3.23 -6.83
CA PRO A 491 3.96 4.39 -6.23
C PRO A 491 4.88 3.98 -5.08
N ILE A 492 6.00 4.68 -4.96
CA ILE A 492 6.93 4.56 -3.84
C ILE A 492 6.64 5.69 -2.86
N GLY A 493 6.49 5.35 -1.58
CA GLY A 493 6.37 6.34 -0.52
C GLY A 493 7.67 7.13 -0.32
N VAL A 494 7.57 8.45 -0.27
CA VAL A 494 8.69 9.34 0.06
C VAL A 494 8.28 10.25 1.21
N HIS A 495 9.15 10.34 2.21
CA HIS A 495 8.99 11.27 3.33
C HIS A 495 10.22 12.15 3.46
N ALA A 496 10.04 13.34 4.00
CA ALA A 496 11.11 14.20 4.46
C ALA A 496 10.96 14.46 5.95
N SER A 497 12.07 14.60 6.67
CA SER A 497 12.09 14.85 8.10
C SER A 497 13.18 15.82 8.51
N GLN A 498 13.05 16.34 9.75
CA GLN A 498 14.17 17.00 10.43
C GLN A 498 15.35 16.03 10.61
N THR A 499 16.55 16.58 10.77
CA THR A 499 17.79 15.81 10.96
C THR A 499 17.84 15.05 12.29
N THR A 500 16.95 15.34 13.22
CA THR A 500 16.79 14.65 14.50
C THR A 500 16.10 13.30 14.39
N VAL A 501 15.50 12.98 13.23
CA VAL A 501 14.80 11.70 12.98
C VAL A 501 15.78 10.66 12.48
N SER A 502 15.73 9.45 13.04
CA SER A 502 16.43 8.25 12.58
C SER A 502 15.52 7.02 12.66
N ASP A 503 15.98 5.90 12.09
CA ASP A 503 15.28 4.59 12.12
C ASP A 503 13.85 4.62 11.52
N PHE A 504 13.60 5.52 10.56
CA PHE A 504 12.31 5.61 9.88
C PHE A 504 12.31 4.70 8.64
N ASP A 505 11.97 3.42 8.85
CA ASP A 505 11.82 2.44 7.75
C ASP A 505 10.35 2.29 7.35
N GLN A 506 10.01 2.84 6.20
CA GLN A 506 8.67 2.76 5.61
C GLN A 506 8.52 1.63 4.60
N THR A 507 9.43 0.67 4.61
CA THR A 507 9.40 -0.49 3.71
C THR A 507 8.28 -1.45 4.12
N GLY A 508 7.54 -1.94 3.13
CA GLY A 508 6.46 -2.90 3.35
C GLY A 508 5.04 -2.32 3.20
N PRO A 509 4.02 -3.18 3.30
CA PRO A 509 2.63 -2.82 2.98
C PRO A 509 2.02 -1.74 3.89
N LEU A 510 2.50 -1.61 5.12
CA LEU A 510 2.00 -0.63 6.11
C LEU A 510 2.67 0.74 6.00
N GLY A 511 3.78 0.83 5.27
CA GLY A 511 4.46 2.11 4.97
C GLY A 511 4.77 2.95 6.21
N ALA A 512 4.56 4.26 6.10
CA ALA A 512 4.92 5.24 7.14
C ALA A 512 4.22 5.02 8.48
N SER A 513 3.01 4.48 8.51
CA SER A 513 2.29 4.24 9.78
C SER A 513 2.99 3.22 10.66
N TYR A 514 3.65 2.24 10.07
CA TYR A 514 4.48 1.28 10.80
C TYR A 514 5.87 1.85 11.11
N ALA A 515 6.42 2.68 10.22
CA ALA A 515 7.72 3.31 10.40
C ALA A 515 7.82 4.20 11.65
N LEU A 516 6.72 4.88 12.02
CA LEU A 516 6.66 5.66 13.26
C LEU A 516 6.88 4.81 14.52
N ARG A 517 6.54 3.52 14.45
CA ARG A 517 6.68 2.59 15.56
C ARG A 517 8.13 2.32 15.94
N THR A 518 9.02 2.29 14.97
CA THR A 518 10.46 2.03 15.15
C THR A 518 11.29 3.31 15.19
N MET A 519 10.74 4.42 14.72
CA MET A 519 11.40 5.70 14.58
C MET A 519 11.99 6.21 15.91
N THR A 520 13.16 6.83 15.81
CA THR A 520 13.83 7.52 16.91
C THR A 520 13.89 9.01 16.61
N VAL A 521 13.63 9.84 17.62
CA VAL A 521 13.89 11.29 17.59
C VAL A 521 14.96 11.58 18.63
N SER A 522 16.07 12.18 18.22
CA SER A 522 17.14 12.62 19.11
C SER A 522 16.95 14.07 19.57
N LYS A 523 17.62 14.43 20.67
CA LYS A 523 17.67 15.81 21.18
C LYS A 523 18.40 16.75 20.24
#